data_d2d48590140bbab8ca2aa0b174f3d4d7
#
_entry.id   d2d48590140bbab8ca2aa0b174f3d4d7
#
_cell.length_a   1.000
_cell.length_b   1.000
_cell.length_c   1.000
_cell.angle_alpha   90.00
_cell.angle_beta   90.00
_cell.angle_gamma   90.00
#
_symmetry.space_group_name_H-M   'P 1'
#
loop_
_entity.id
_entity.type
_entity.pdbx_description
1 polymer ?
#
loop_
_entity_poly.entity_id
_entity_poly.type
_entity_poly.pdbx_seq_one_letter_code
_entity_poly.pdbx_strand_id
1 'polypeptide(L)'
;MEIRKLNLKDYEQIKNLSEKNGLPFLKENDWKNIWEKNPFILEQQKDWIIGWKLLDQNDQIVGAIHNIPFIFYFDNNKFLAAICGNWVVDNRYKSFSLGLRSKFLNQDNIQLYITNTANEISEKVMEAFKAKKILQYEYINRKIFLLNKKKNYY
;
A
#
# COMPACT_ATOMS: atom_id res chain seq x y z
N MET A 1 -13.36 18.57 -1.50
CA MET A 1 -12.41 17.42 -1.37
C MET A 1 -13.16 16.13 -1.63
N GLU A 2 -12.66 15.29 -2.51
CA GLU A 2 -13.29 14.02 -2.88
C GLU A 2 -12.26 12.88 -2.84
N ILE A 3 -12.72 11.70 -2.40
CA ILE A 3 -11.88 10.49 -2.44
C ILE A 3 -12.40 9.57 -3.54
N ARG A 4 -11.54 9.30 -4.53
CA ARG A 4 -11.82 8.38 -5.64
C ARG A 4 -10.85 7.21 -5.65
N LYS A 5 -11.20 6.15 -6.38
CA LYS A 5 -10.29 5.03 -6.65
C LYS A 5 -9.09 5.53 -7.46
N LEU A 6 -7.93 5.02 -7.12
CA LEU A 6 -6.69 5.24 -7.83
C LEU A 6 -6.63 4.32 -9.05
N ASN A 7 -6.02 4.77 -10.13
CA ASN A 7 -5.76 3.97 -11.32
C ASN A 7 -4.32 4.15 -11.83
N LEU A 8 -3.86 3.27 -12.73
CA LEU A 8 -2.48 3.27 -13.20
C LEU A 8 -2.10 4.52 -14.01
N LYS A 9 -3.07 5.29 -14.51
CA LYS A 9 -2.83 6.55 -15.23
C LYS A 9 -2.47 7.71 -14.29
N ASP A 10 -2.69 7.53 -12.99
CA ASP A 10 -2.39 8.56 -11.98
C ASP A 10 -0.90 8.63 -11.60
N TYR A 11 -0.06 7.76 -12.20
CA TYR A 11 1.35 7.62 -11.84
C TYR A 11 2.09 8.94 -11.70
N GLU A 12 2.10 9.79 -12.73
CA GLU A 12 2.88 11.04 -12.73
C GLU A 12 2.44 12.00 -11.63
N GLN A 13 1.13 12.13 -11.39
CA GLN A 13 0.65 13.01 -10.32
C GLN A 13 1.04 12.49 -8.93
N ILE A 14 0.98 11.17 -8.72
CA ILE A 14 1.34 10.55 -7.43
C ILE A 14 2.85 10.64 -7.21
N LYS A 15 3.65 10.39 -8.25
CA LYS A 15 5.10 10.54 -8.20
C LYS A 15 5.47 11.96 -7.77
N ASN A 16 4.95 12.98 -8.47
CA ASN A 16 5.21 14.37 -8.16
C ASN A 16 4.78 14.74 -6.73
N LEU A 17 3.62 14.23 -6.27
CA LEU A 17 3.16 14.43 -4.91
C LEU A 17 4.11 13.79 -3.89
N SER A 18 4.58 12.57 -4.15
CA SER A 18 5.49 11.84 -3.27
C SER A 18 6.84 12.53 -3.16
N GLU A 19 7.46 12.84 -4.30
CA GLU A 19 8.76 13.51 -4.37
C GLU A 19 8.72 14.90 -3.70
N LYS A 20 7.66 15.69 -3.91
CA LYS A 20 7.42 16.95 -3.22
C LYS A 20 7.37 16.82 -1.70
N ASN A 21 6.91 15.67 -1.19
CA ASN A 21 6.86 15.36 0.24
C ASN A 21 8.12 14.62 0.73
N GLY A 22 9.18 14.56 -0.06
CA GLY A 22 10.47 13.95 0.30
C GLY A 22 10.43 12.41 0.35
N LEU A 23 9.43 11.79 -0.29
CA LEU A 23 9.32 10.33 -0.35
C LEU A 23 9.88 9.82 -1.68
N PRO A 24 10.75 8.78 -1.64
CA PRO A 24 11.21 8.14 -2.86
C PRO A 24 10.03 7.49 -3.60
N PHE A 25 10.07 7.50 -4.94
CA PHE A 25 9.04 6.87 -5.73
C PHE A 25 9.64 5.92 -6.76
N LEU A 26 8.92 4.84 -7.07
CA LEU A 26 9.37 3.83 -8.03
C LEU A 26 9.29 4.36 -9.46
N LYS A 27 10.09 3.81 -10.36
CA LYS A 27 9.92 4.01 -11.80
C LYS A 27 8.55 3.48 -12.25
N GLU A 28 8.00 4.05 -13.30
CA GLU A 28 6.64 3.77 -13.74
C GLU A 28 6.37 2.27 -13.95
N ASN A 29 7.24 1.58 -14.66
CA ASN A 29 7.07 0.15 -14.92
C ASN A 29 7.12 -0.69 -13.63
N ASP A 30 8.02 -0.36 -12.69
CA ASP A 30 8.13 -1.07 -11.42
C ASP A 30 6.89 -0.82 -10.55
N TRP A 31 6.40 0.42 -10.57
CA TRP A 31 5.18 0.79 -9.86
C TRP A 31 3.95 0.06 -10.42
N LYS A 32 3.75 0.05 -11.74
CA LYS A 32 2.64 -0.67 -12.38
C LYS A 32 2.70 -2.17 -12.13
N ASN A 33 3.89 -2.76 -12.19
CA ASN A 33 4.10 -4.18 -11.96
C ASN A 33 3.65 -4.66 -10.58
N ILE A 34 3.57 -3.79 -9.57
CA ILE A 34 3.04 -4.14 -8.24
C ILE A 34 1.65 -4.78 -8.34
N TRP A 35 0.83 -4.33 -9.28
CA TRP A 35 -0.53 -4.86 -9.48
C TRP A 35 -0.65 -5.70 -10.75
N GLU A 36 -0.09 -5.25 -11.88
CA GLU A 36 -0.21 -5.95 -13.16
C GLU A 36 0.44 -7.35 -13.13
N LYS A 37 1.49 -7.53 -12.32
CA LYS A 37 2.16 -8.82 -12.12
C LYS A 37 1.89 -9.44 -10.75
N ASN A 38 0.91 -8.92 -10.02
CA ASN A 38 0.57 -9.48 -8.71
C ASN A 38 -0.11 -10.85 -8.88
N PRO A 39 0.43 -11.93 -8.31
CA PRO A 39 -0.11 -13.27 -8.47
C PRO A 39 -1.58 -13.38 -8.06
N PHE A 40 -1.95 -12.73 -6.94
CA PHE A 40 -3.34 -12.76 -6.47
C PHE A 40 -4.31 -12.13 -7.47
N ILE A 41 -3.94 -10.99 -8.08
CA ILE A 41 -4.80 -10.29 -9.05
C ILE A 41 -4.91 -11.15 -10.32
N LEU A 42 -3.80 -11.71 -10.79
CA LEU A 42 -3.76 -12.55 -12.00
C LEU A 42 -4.57 -13.84 -11.81
N GLU A 43 -4.45 -14.52 -10.67
CA GLU A 43 -5.18 -15.76 -10.38
C GLU A 43 -6.68 -15.54 -10.20
N GLN A 44 -7.08 -14.46 -9.54
CA GLN A 44 -8.48 -14.22 -9.22
C GLN A 44 -9.24 -13.54 -10.35
N GLN A 45 -8.55 -12.96 -11.36
CA GLN A 45 -9.14 -12.16 -12.45
C GLN A 45 -10.14 -11.10 -11.94
N LYS A 46 -9.90 -10.59 -10.71
CA LYS A 46 -10.77 -9.64 -10.03
C LYS A 46 -10.28 -8.22 -10.22
N ASP A 47 -11.23 -7.32 -10.38
CA ASP A 47 -10.99 -5.88 -10.30
C ASP A 47 -10.54 -5.49 -8.89
N TRP A 48 -9.23 -5.45 -8.69
CA TRP A 48 -8.65 -5.00 -7.44
C TRP A 48 -8.56 -3.48 -7.39
N ILE A 49 -9.00 -2.89 -6.28
CA ILE A 49 -8.81 -1.46 -6.05
C ILE A 49 -7.35 -1.22 -5.66
N ILE A 50 -6.53 -0.68 -6.56
CA ILE A 50 -5.10 -0.46 -6.34
C ILE A 50 -4.77 0.62 -5.30
N GLY A 51 -5.77 1.38 -4.88
CA GLY A 51 -5.67 2.42 -3.87
C GLY A 51 -6.74 3.48 -3.99
N TRP A 52 -6.56 4.55 -3.23
CA TRP A 52 -7.44 5.71 -3.25
C TRP A 52 -6.62 6.99 -3.37
N LYS A 53 -7.20 7.98 -4.04
CA LYS A 53 -6.66 9.32 -4.20
C LYS A 53 -7.61 10.35 -3.62
N LEU A 54 -7.05 11.39 -3.02
CA LEU A 54 -7.75 12.57 -2.56
C LEU A 54 -7.60 13.66 -3.62
N LEU A 55 -8.70 14.20 -4.09
CA LEU A 55 -8.73 15.27 -5.08
C LEU A 55 -9.12 16.59 -4.43
N ASP A 56 -8.47 17.66 -4.85
CA ASP A 56 -8.89 19.01 -4.51
C ASP A 56 -10.02 19.52 -5.44
N GLN A 57 -10.42 20.77 -5.28
CA GLN A 57 -11.47 21.41 -6.09
C GLN A 57 -11.13 21.59 -7.58
N ASN A 58 -9.85 21.40 -7.93
CA ASN A 58 -9.35 21.50 -9.31
C ASN A 58 -9.03 20.11 -9.89
N ASP A 59 -9.57 19.04 -9.29
CA ASP A 59 -9.30 17.65 -9.66
C ASP A 59 -7.79 17.25 -9.59
N GLN A 60 -6.99 17.99 -8.83
CA GLN A 60 -5.57 17.64 -8.61
C GLN A 60 -5.43 16.60 -7.49
N ILE A 61 -4.56 15.63 -7.66
CA ILE A 61 -4.25 14.64 -6.63
C ILE A 61 -3.39 15.30 -5.55
N VAL A 62 -3.97 15.47 -4.36
CA VAL A 62 -3.32 16.07 -3.18
C VAL A 62 -3.10 15.06 -2.06
N GLY A 63 -3.51 13.81 -2.26
CA GLY A 63 -3.25 12.69 -1.37
C GLY A 63 -3.44 11.37 -2.08
N ALA A 64 -2.70 10.34 -1.66
CA ALA A 64 -2.84 8.98 -2.16
C ALA A 64 -2.50 7.96 -1.09
N ILE A 65 -3.11 6.78 -1.20
CA ILE A 65 -2.77 5.59 -0.43
C ILE A 65 -2.85 4.38 -1.35
N HIS A 66 -1.79 3.58 -1.40
CA HIS A 66 -1.77 2.36 -2.20
C HIS A 66 -2.35 1.19 -1.41
N ASN A 67 -2.93 0.25 -2.15
CA ASN A 67 -3.55 -0.97 -1.64
C ASN A 67 -3.00 -2.17 -2.42
N ILE A 68 -2.09 -2.90 -1.80
CA ILE A 68 -1.37 -4.00 -2.43
C ILE A 68 -1.88 -5.31 -1.83
N PRO A 69 -2.49 -6.21 -2.64
CA PRO A 69 -2.97 -7.49 -2.12
C PRO A 69 -1.82 -8.46 -1.88
N PHE A 70 -1.94 -9.22 -0.82
CA PHE A 70 -0.98 -10.27 -0.49
C PHE A 70 -1.69 -11.47 0.15
N ILE A 71 -1.20 -12.68 -0.14
CA ILE A 71 -1.71 -13.90 0.47
C ILE A 71 -0.71 -14.39 1.51
N PHE A 72 -1.19 -14.55 2.75
CA PHE A 72 -0.48 -15.20 3.81
C PHE A 72 -1.05 -16.59 4.06
N TYR A 73 -0.17 -17.49 4.44
CA TYR A 73 -0.54 -18.82 4.91
C TYR A 73 -0.06 -18.97 6.35
N PHE A 74 -0.95 -19.38 7.21
CA PHE A 74 -0.64 -19.70 8.59
C PHE A 74 -1.48 -20.92 9.01
N ASP A 75 -0.82 -21.94 9.51
CA ASP A 75 -1.46 -23.16 10.00
C ASP A 75 -2.42 -23.79 8.98
N ASN A 76 -1.98 -23.89 7.71
CA ASN A 76 -2.75 -24.32 6.53
C ASN A 76 -3.96 -23.44 6.17
N ASN A 77 -4.17 -22.33 6.84
CA ASN A 77 -5.19 -21.34 6.48
C ASN A 77 -4.63 -20.28 5.56
N LYS A 78 -5.43 -19.88 4.58
CA LYS A 78 -5.12 -18.83 3.62
C LYS A 78 -5.77 -17.51 4.06
N PHE A 79 -4.98 -16.44 4.17
CA PHE A 79 -5.44 -15.11 4.58
C PHE A 79 -5.17 -14.10 3.48
N LEU A 80 -6.21 -13.34 3.10
CA LEU A 80 -6.02 -12.19 2.23
C LEU A 80 -5.64 -10.97 3.06
N ALA A 81 -4.48 -10.42 2.77
CA ALA A 81 -3.98 -9.21 3.39
C ALA A 81 -3.97 -8.03 2.41
N ALA A 82 -4.11 -6.83 2.94
CA ALA A 82 -3.87 -5.58 2.25
C ALA A 82 -2.63 -4.90 2.86
N ILE A 83 -1.62 -4.65 2.02
CA ILE A 83 -0.43 -3.90 2.42
C ILE A 83 -0.62 -2.44 2.04
N CYS A 84 -0.53 -1.56 3.02
CA CYS A 84 -0.52 -0.12 2.82
C CYS A 84 0.83 0.31 2.24
N GLY A 85 0.84 0.70 0.97
CA GLY A 85 1.99 1.33 0.34
C GLY A 85 1.77 2.82 0.15
N ASN A 86 2.86 3.60 0.12
CA ASN A 86 2.91 5.02 -0.25
C ASN A 86 1.70 5.86 0.21
N TRP A 87 1.49 5.95 1.51
CA TRP A 87 0.49 6.85 2.06
C TRP A 87 1.06 8.27 2.19
N VAL A 88 0.66 9.14 1.28
CA VAL A 88 1.14 10.51 1.16
C VAL A 88 -0.04 11.48 1.07
N VAL A 89 0.07 12.63 1.72
CA VAL A 89 -0.91 13.73 1.62
C VAL A 89 -0.13 15.05 1.69
N ASP A 90 -0.40 15.97 0.77
CA ASP A 90 0.16 17.33 0.79
C ASP A 90 -0.15 17.99 2.14
N ASN A 91 0.82 18.69 2.71
CA ASN A 91 0.75 19.27 4.05
C ASN A 91 -0.50 20.14 4.27
N ARG A 92 -0.98 20.84 3.25
CA ARG A 92 -2.17 21.69 3.30
C ARG A 92 -3.46 20.92 3.48
N TYR A 93 -3.45 19.61 3.20
CA TYR A 93 -4.63 18.73 3.21
C TYR A 93 -4.53 17.59 4.24
N LYS A 94 -3.59 17.68 5.20
CA LYS A 94 -3.34 16.63 6.20
C LYS A 94 -4.58 16.24 7.00
N SER A 95 -5.51 17.17 7.25
CA SER A 95 -6.77 16.88 7.95
C SER A 95 -7.64 15.83 7.23
N PHE A 96 -7.46 15.65 5.93
CA PHE A 96 -8.18 14.66 5.14
C PHE A 96 -7.49 13.29 5.06
N SER A 97 -6.29 13.16 5.60
CA SER A 97 -5.50 11.92 5.53
C SER A 97 -6.20 10.71 6.16
N LEU A 98 -6.97 10.95 7.24
CA LEU A 98 -7.75 9.91 7.92
C LEU A 98 -8.86 9.33 7.01
N GLY A 99 -9.42 10.14 6.12
CA GLY A 99 -10.40 9.67 5.14
C GLY A 99 -9.83 8.63 4.17
N LEU A 100 -8.61 8.86 3.66
CA LEU A 100 -7.89 7.88 2.84
C LEU A 100 -7.61 6.59 3.62
N ARG A 101 -7.17 6.74 4.87
CA ARG A 101 -6.90 5.58 5.74
C ARG A 101 -8.16 4.79 6.04
N SER A 102 -9.27 5.47 6.29
CA SER A 102 -10.57 4.82 6.51
C SER A 102 -10.99 3.99 5.29
N LYS A 103 -10.83 4.52 4.07
CA LYS A 103 -11.10 3.75 2.84
C LYS A 103 -10.23 2.49 2.73
N PHE A 104 -8.94 2.60 3.10
CA PHE A 104 -8.04 1.45 3.09
C PHE A 104 -8.44 0.38 4.13
N LEU A 105 -8.88 0.77 5.32
CA LEU A 105 -9.21 -0.17 6.39
C LEU A 105 -10.63 -0.77 6.29
N ASN A 106 -11.55 -0.11 5.55
CA ASN A 106 -12.94 -0.54 5.41
C ASN A 106 -13.14 -1.24 4.06
N GLN A 107 -12.41 -2.32 3.82
CA GLN A 107 -12.53 -3.18 2.65
C GLN A 107 -13.17 -4.51 3.03
N ASP A 108 -14.11 -4.97 2.22
CA ASP A 108 -14.71 -6.29 2.38
C ASP A 108 -13.67 -7.38 2.09
N ASN A 109 -13.76 -8.50 2.83
CA ASN A 109 -12.94 -9.70 2.65
C ASN A 109 -11.43 -9.56 2.93
N ILE A 110 -10.96 -8.45 3.52
CA ILE A 110 -9.59 -8.33 4.00
C ILE A 110 -9.52 -8.78 5.46
N GLN A 111 -8.68 -9.77 5.71
CA GLN A 111 -8.51 -10.36 7.03
C GLN A 111 -7.32 -9.78 7.80
N LEU A 112 -6.35 -9.19 7.08
CA LEU A 112 -5.15 -8.62 7.67
C LEU A 112 -4.74 -7.34 6.95
N TYR A 113 -4.52 -6.27 7.72
CA TYR A 113 -3.96 -5.02 7.21
C TYR A 113 -2.53 -4.84 7.71
N ILE A 114 -1.61 -4.54 6.80
CA ILE A 114 -0.18 -4.38 7.11
C ILE A 114 0.30 -3.01 6.66
N THR A 115 1.13 -2.39 7.49
CA THR A 115 1.89 -1.19 7.15
C THR A 115 3.34 -1.43 7.53
N ASN A 116 4.26 -1.32 6.59
CA ASN A 116 5.69 -1.59 6.78
C ASN A 116 6.59 -0.36 6.61
N THR A 117 5.99 0.79 6.29
CA THR A 117 6.71 2.05 6.02
C THR A 117 6.21 3.20 6.91
N ALA A 118 5.67 2.88 8.08
CA ALA A 118 5.20 3.90 9.01
C ALA A 118 6.40 4.67 9.61
N ASN A 119 6.34 6.01 9.55
CA ASN A 119 7.17 6.88 10.35
C ASN A 119 6.48 7.18 11.69
N GLU A 120 7.15 7.86 12.62
CA GLU A 120 6.61 8.15 13.97
C GLU A 120 5.22 8.83 13.96
N ILE A 121 4.95 9.68 12.99
CA ILE A 121 3.65 10.36 12.87
C ILE A 121 2.57 9.38 12.43
N SER A 122 2.85 8.60 11.40
CA SER A 122 1.91 7.61 10.88
C SER A 122 1.72 6.44 11.84
N GLU A 123 2.72 6.08 12.64
CA GLU A 123 2.63 5.07 13.71
C GLU A 123 1.54 5.45 14.72
N LYS A 124 1.56 6.67 15.24
CA LYS A 124 0.53 7.16 16.18
C LYS A 124 -0.88 7.09 15.58
N VAL A 125 -1.01 7.39 14.29
CA VAL A 125 -2.29 7.24 13.59
C VAL A 125 -2.69 5.77 13.50
N MET A 126 -1.74 4.85 13.20
CA MET A 126 -2.02 3.41 13.15
C MET A 126 -2.49 2.87 14.50
N GLU A 127 -1.86 3.28 15.61
CA GLU A 127 -2.26 2.92 16.96
C GLU A 127 -3.68 3.38 17.29
N ALA A 128 -4.08 4.58 16.85
CA ALA A 128 -5.46 5.07 16.99
C ALA A 128 -6.48 4.18 16.25
N PHE A 129 -6.07 3.51 15.16
CA PHE A 129 -6.85 2.48 14.47
C PHE A 129 -6.64 1.08 15.05
N LYS A 130 -6.10 0.95 16.27
CA LYS A 130 -5.86 -0.32 16.98
C LYS A 130 -4.85 -1.25 16.28
N ALA A 131 -3.97 -0.72 15.44
CA ALA A 131 -2.87 -1.48 14.88
C ALA A 131 -1.90 -1.87 16.01
N LYS A 132 -1.37 -3.09 15.91
CA LYS A 132 -0.34 -3.58 16.83
C LYS A 132 1.01 -3.46 16.17
N LYS A 133 1.97 -2.84 16.85
CA LYS A 133 3.37 -2.82 16.44
C LYS A 133 3.96 -4.21 16.65
N ILE A 134 4.53 -4.77 15.58
CA ILE A 134 5.34 -5.98 15.70
C ILE A 134 6.75 -5.52 16.06
N LEU A 135 7.26 -5.97 17.21
CA LEU A 135 8.59 -5.57 17.71
C LEU A 135 9.66 -5.84 16.65
N GLN A 136 10.37 -4.79 16.27
CA GLN A 136 11.40 -4.81 15.22
C GLN A 136 12.65 -5.63 15.55
N TYR A 137 12.88 -6.01 16.82
CA TYR A 137 14.11 -6.64 17.27
C TYR A 137 14.44 -7.97 16.58
N GLU A 138 13.43 -8.69 16.10
CA GLU A 138 13.65 -9.94 15.37
C GLU A 138 13.93 -9.74 13.87
N TYR A 139 13.60 -8.57 13.30
CA TYR A 139 13.77 -8.31 11.87
C TYR A 139 15.14 -7.74 11.49
N ILE A 140 15.82 -7.04 12.40
CA ILE A 140 17.11 -6.39 12.14
C ILE A 140 18.22 -7.42 11.85
N ASN A 141 18.08 -8.65 12.33
CA ASN A 141 19.06 -9.72 12.16
C ASN A 141 18.68 -10.80 11.14
N ARG A 142 17.60 -10.62 10.36
CA ARG A 142 17.24 -11.59 9.32
C ARG A 142 18.11 -11.39 8.09
N LYS A 143 18.98 -12.35 7.82
CA LYS A 143 19.63 -12.48 6.51
C LYS A 143 18.61 -13.01 5.53
N ILE A 144 18.24 -12.19 4.55
CA ILE A 144 17.40 -12.63 3.43
C ILE A 144 18.29 -13.38 2.46
N PHE A 145 18.15 -14.70 2.40
CA PHE A 145 18.80 -15.52 1.39
C PHE A 145 17.89 -15.57 0.16
N LEU A 146 18.28 -14.88 -0.92
CA LEU A 146 17.68 -15.08 -2.23
C LEU A 146 18.15 -16.44 -2.74
N LEU A 147 17.34 -17.45 -2.55
CA LEU A 147 17.56 -18.74 -3.20
C LEU A 147 17.22 -18.58 -4.67
N ASN A 148 18.23 -18.47 -5.52
CA ASN A 148 18.07 -18.50 -6.96
C ASN A 148 17.64 -19.92 -7.37
N LYS A 149 16.35 -20.17 -7.42
CA LYS A 149 15.77 -21.39 -7.98
C LYS A 149 15.84 -21.36 -9.53
N LYS A 150 17.04 -21.25 -10.08
CA LYS A 150 17.31 -21.90 -11.35
C LYS A 150 17.70 -23.33 -10.99
N LYS A 151 16.71 -24.24 -10.94
CA LYS A 151 16.93 -25.63 -11.31
C LYS A 151 15.70 -26.51 -11.08
N ASN A 152 15.20 -26.99 -12.19
CA ASN A 152 14.77 -28.35 -12.47
C ASN A 152 13.77 -28.97 -11.47
N TYR A 153 12.51 -28.83 -11.83
CA TYR A 153 11.56 -29.87 -11.51
C TYR A 153 11.69 -30.94 -12.60
N TYR A 154 12.24 -32.09 -12.23
CA TYR A 154 11.99 -33.36 -12.88
C TYR A 154 10.69 -33.92 -12.32
#